data_2d6aabec71a945f19456402801eebe63
#
_entry.id   2d6aabec71a945f19456402801eebe63
#
_cell.length_a   1.000
_cell.length_b   1.000
_cell.length_c   1.000
_cell.angle_alpha   90.00
_cell.angle_beta   90.00
_cell.angle_gamma   90.00
#
_symmetry.space_group_name_H-M   'P 1'
#
loop_
_entity.id
_entity.type
_entity.pdbx_description
1 polymer ?
#
loop_
_entity_poly.entity_id
_entity_poly.type
_entity_poly.pdbx_seq_one_letter_code
_entity_poly.pdbx_strand_id
1 'polypeptide(L)'
;MKIIFLDRDGTVIFDPEDERLDREDKIKLFPDSIEALKYLADHNFAIILITNQAGIAEGRISREDFDRINNKVLEMLAPSGIKVLKTYVCPHSPEDNCECRKPKPAMLLKAAKEFNVELLRSYMVGDRESDILAGINAGTKTVLVQTANKPVTVKEATYTAPNLLDAVKHMANHYN
;
A
#
# COMPACT_ATOMS: atom_id res chain seq x y z
N MET A 1 15.09 6.51 10.17
CA MET A 1 13.76 6.91 9.66
C MET A 1 12.86 5.69 9.74
N LYS A 2 11.67 5.85 10.30
CA LYS A 2 10.67 4.78 10.42
C LYS A 2 9.99 4.60 9.06
N ILE A 3 9.89 3.37 8.55
CA ILE A 3 9.32 3.10 7.22
C ILE A 3 8.13 2.15 7.35
N ILE A 4 7.07 2.47 6.62
CA ILE A 4 5.87 1.65 6.49
C ILE A 4 5.66 1.32 5.02
N PHE A 5 5.39 0.05 4.73
CA PHE A 5 4.92 -0.41 3.44
C PHE A 5 3.40 -0.27 3.40
N LEU A 6 2.88 0.36 2.36
CA LEU A 6 1.46 0.68 2.26
C LEU A 6 0.94 0.26 0.89
N ASP A 7 -0.12 -0.53 0.86
CA ASP A 7 -0.84 -0.73 -0.39
C ASP A 7 -1.50 0.57 -0.84
N ARG A 8 -1.75 0.72 -2.13
CA ARG A 8 -2.31 1.93 -2.72
C ARG A 8 -3.82 1.83 -2.90
N ASP A 9 -4.25 0.90 -3.75
CA ASP A 9 -5.65 0.76 -4.17
C ASP A 9 -6.43 -0.04 -3.11
N GLY A 10 -7.55 0.47 -2.64
CA GLY A 10 -8.30 -0.08 -1.52
C GLY A 10 -7.77 0.31 -0.13
N THR A 11 -6.62 1.00 -0.04
CA THR A 11 -6.00 1.40 1.23
C THR A 11 -5.84 2.91 1.35
N VAL A 12 -5.21 3.57 0.38
CA VAL A 12 -5.03 5.03 0.33
C VAL A 12 -6.06 5.68 -0.57
N ILE A 13 -6.37 5.04 -1.70
CA ILE A 13 -7.38 5.46 -2.66
C ILE A 13 -8.43 4.36 -2.82
N PHE A 14 -9.64 4.75 -3.18
CA PHE A 14 -10.68 3.78 -3.53
C PHE A 14 -10.28 2.96 -4.77
N ASP A 15 -10.61 1.68 -4.76
CA ASP A 15 -10.64 0.90 -5.99
C ASP A 15 -11.75 1.44 -6.90
N PRO A 16 -11.51 1.68 -8.19
CA PRO A 16 -12.57 2.06 -9.11
C PRO A 16 -13.55 0.91 -9.31
N GLU A 17 -14.84 1.22 -9.45
CA GLU A 17 -15.93 0.23 -9.63
C GLU A 17 -15.73 -0.68 -10.84
N ASP A 18 -15.11 -0.15 -11.91
CA ASP A 18 -14.78 -0.89 -13.13
C ASP A 18 -13.40 -1.55 -13.11
N GLU A 19 -12.74 -1.58 -11.94
CA GLU A 19 -11.38 -2.10 -11.75
C GLU A 19 -10.34 -1.49 -12.71
N ARG A 20 -10.62 -0.27 -13.20
CA ARG A 20 -9.82 0.38 -14.24
C ARG A 20 -9.48 1.82 -13.86
N LEU A 21 -8.33 1.99 -13.24
CA LEU A 21 -7.80 3.31 -12.89
C LEU A 21 -6.92 3.85 -14.04
N ASP A 22 -7.56 4.31 -15.11
CA ASP A 22 -6.94 4.78 -16.35
C ASP A 22 -7.00 6.31 -16.54
N ARG A 23 -7.78 7.02 -15.73
CA ARG A 23 -7.96 8.46 -15.79
C ARG A 23 -7.85 9.10 -14.43
N GLU A 24 -7.36 10.35 -14.39
CA GLU A 24 -7.13 11.09 -13.14
C GLU A 24 -8.43 11.43 -12.40
N ASP A 25 -9.53 11.66 -13.14
CA ASP A 25 -10.84 11.97 -12.54
C ASP A 25 -11.47 10.80 -11.78
N LYS A 26 -10.94 9.58 -11.97
CA LYS A 26 -11.33 8.39 -11.19
C LYS A 26 -10.59 8.28 -9.86
N ILE A 27 -9.52 9.03 -9.63
CA ILE A 27 -8.76 8.96 -8.39
C ILE A 27 -9.58 9.59 -7.25
N LYS A 28 -9.89 8.77 -6.25
CA LYS A 28 -10.58 9.22 -5.03
C LYS A 28 -9.80 8.76 -3.82
N LEU A 29 -9.35 9.69 -2.99
CA LEU A 29 -8.77 9.36 -1.69
C LEU A 29 -9.86 8.90 -0.72
N PHE A 30 -9.54 7.98 0.18
CA PHE A 30 -10.40 7.75 1.34
C PHE A 30 -10.46 9.02 2.20
N PRO A 31 -11.61 9.30 2.88
CA PRO A 31 -11.78 10.54 3.63
C PRO A 31 -10.71 10.80 4.68
N ASP A 32 -10.14 9.76 5.26
CA ASP A 32 -9.13 9.81 6.32
C ASP A 32 -7.68 9.72 5.81
N SER A 33 -7.46 9.50 4.50
CA SER A 33 -6.11 9.26 3.97
C SER A 33 -5.12 10.38 4.25
N ILE A 34 -5.52 11.64 4.03
CA ILE A 34 -4.62 12.79 4.25
C ILE A 34 -4.32 12.96 5.73
N GLU A 35 -5.33 12.80 6.62
CA GLU A 35 -5.14 12.89 8.06
C GLU A 35 -4.23 11.77 8.57
N ALA A 36 -4.45 10.55 8.10
CA ALA A 36 -3.63 9.39 8.45
C ALA A 36 -2.16 9.58 8.04
N LEU A 37 -1.92 10.02 6.81
CA LEU A 37 -0.57 10.25 6.31
C LEU A 37 0.12 11.43 7.00
N LYS A 38 -0.62 12.50 7.31
CA LYS A 38 -0.11 13.61 8.11
C LYS A 38 0.30 13.13 9.51
N TYR A 39 -0.54 12.31 10.15
CA TYR A 39 -0.21 11.72 11.45
C TYR A 39 1.12 10.93 11.39
N LEU A 40 1.33 10.13 10.34
CA LEU A 40 2.60 9.43 10.14
C LEU A 40 3.78 10.40 9.94
N ALA A 41 3.60 11.45 9.14
CA ALA A 41 4.63 12.46 8.91
C ALA A 41 5.05 13.16 10.22
N ASP A 42 4.07 13.57 11.04
CA ASP A 42 4.29 14.21 12.33
C ASP A 42 5.03 13.30 13.34
N HIS A 43 4.99 11.97 13.14
CA HIS A 43 5.70 10.96 13.93
C HIS A 43 7.01 10.46 13.29
N ASN A 44 7.54 11.19 12.28
CA ASN A 44 8.79 10.88 11.57
C ASN A 44 8.78 9.54 10.81
N PHE A 45 7.62 9.15 10.27
CA PHE A 45 7.51 8.04 9.34
C PHE A 45 7.69 8.50 7.90
N ALA A 46 8.14 7.57 7.06
CA ALA A 46 8.04 7.64 5.60
C ALA A 46 7.34 6.39 5.10
N ILE A 47 6.80 6.44 3.90
CA ILE A 47 6.12 5.30 3.29
C ILE A 47 6.79 4.84 2.00
N ILE A 48 6.62 3.55 1.72
CA ILE A 48 6.89 2.92 0.42
C ILE A 48 5.57 2.29 -0.04
N LEU A 49 5.11 2.68 -1.24
CA LEU A 49 3.90 2.11 -1.81
C LEU A 49 4.21 0.77 -2.49
N ILE A 50 3.36 -0.24 -2.27
CA ILE A 50 3.51 -1.61 -2.79
C ILE A 50 2.19 -2.03 -3.45
N THR A 51 2.12 -2.05 -4.78
CA THR A 51 0.85 -2.26 -5.48
C THR A 51 0.90 -3.35 -6.55
N ASN A 52 -0.14 -4.18 -6.63
CA ASN A 52 -0.37 -5.11 -7.72
C ASN A 52 -1.25 -4.45 -8.80
N GLN A 53 -0.81 -4.47 -10.05
CA GLN A 53 -1.47 -3.81 -11.18
C GLN A 53 -1.63 -4.78 -12.36
N ALA A 54 -2.44 -5.81 -12.19
CA ALA A 54 -2.69 -6.82 -13.23
C ALA A 54 -3.23 -6.22 -14.54
N GLY A 55 -3.97 -5.11 -14.44
CA GLY A 55 -4.51 -4.39 -15.60
C GLY A 55 -3.47 -3.99 -16.64
N ILE A 56 -2.17 -3.92 -16.26
CA ILE A 56 -1.09 -3.66 -17.22
C ILE A 56 -0.83 -4.89 -18.08
N ALA A 57 -0.63 -6.08 -17.50
CA ALA A 57 -0.46 -7.32 -18.27
C ALA A 57 -1.68 -7.68 -19.09
N GLU A 58 -2.87 -7.40 -18.58
CA GLU A 58 -4.15 -7.66 -19.22
C GLU A 58 -4.52 -6.63 -20.31
N GLY A 59 -3.68 -5.61 -20.53
CA GLY A 59 -3.92 -4.57 -21.54
C GLY A 59 -5.09 -3.62 -21.22
N ARG A 60 -5.58 -3.63 -19.98
CA ARG A 60 -6.66 -2.72 -19.54
C ARG A 60 -6.18 -1.29 -19.33
N ILE A 61 -4.91 -1.12 -18.94
CA ILE A 61 -4.21 0.17 -18.82
C ILE A 61 -2.80 0.03 -19.40
N SER A 62 -2.24 1.11 -19.94
CA SER A 62 -0.84 1.13 -20.37
C SER A 62 0.09 1.36 -19.15
N ARG A 63 1.38 1.07 -19.32
CA ARG A 63 2.37 1.38 -18.30
C ARG A 63 2.48 2.90 -18.11
N GLU A 64 2.41 3.67 -19.17
CA GLU A 64 2.42 5.12 -19.17
C GLU A 64 1.21 5.70 -18.41
N ASP A 65 0.01 5.11 -18.59
CA ASP A 65 -1.17 5.50 -17.83
C ASP A 65 -0.99 5.24 -16.34
N PHE A 66 -0.47 4.05 -15.99
CA PHE A 66 -0.16 3.75 -14.59
C PHE A 66 0.81 4.79 -14.00
N ASP A 67 1.90 5.10 -14.68
CA ASP A 67 2.91 6.04 -14.18
C ASP A 67 2.32 7.45 -14.03
N ARG A 68 1.49 7.92 -14.98
CA ARG A 68 0.76 9.20 -14.91
C ARG A 68 -0.20 9.23 -13.71
N ILE A 69 -1.02 8.19 -13.55
CA ILE A 69 -1.96 8.06 -12.44
C ILE A 69 -1.22 8.00 -11.10
N ASN A 70 -0.15 7.22 -11.02
CA ASN A 70 0.63 7.12 -9.80
C ASN A 70 1.25 8.47 -9.39
N ASN A 71 1.78 9.22 -10.35
CA ASN A 71 2.29 10.57 -10.10
C ASN A 71 1.18 11.50 -9.59
N LYS A 72 -0.03 11.41 -10.16
CA LYS A 72 -1.18 12.20 -9.70
C LYS A 72 -1.57 11.84 -8.27
N VAL A 73 -1.58 10.55 -7.91
CA VAL A 73 -1.79 10.12 -6.52
C VAL A 73 -0.75 10.75 -5.60
N LEU A 74 0.55 10.70 -5.96
CA LEU A 74 1.61 11.30 -5.16
C LEU A 74 1.42 12.82 -4.97
N GLU A 75 1.01 13.55 -6.01
CA GLU A 75 0.65 14.98 -5.91
C GLU A 75 -0.51 15.21 -4.92
N MET A 76 -1.54 14.36 -4.97
CA MET A 76 -2.68 14.47 -4.05
C MET A 76 -2.30 14.16 -2.59
N LEU A 77 -1.26 13.34 -2.36
CA LEU A 77 -0.77 13.03 -1.02
C LEU A 77 0.18 14.12 -0.46
N ALA A 78 0.76 14.96 -1.31
CA ALA A 78 1.74 15.97 -0.92
C ALA A 78 1.28 16.89 0.24
N PRO A 79 -0.01 17.33 0.32
CA PRO A 79 -0.47 18.16 1.44
C PRO A 79 -0.36 17.51 2.81
N SER A 80 -0.25 16.17 2.91
CA SER A 80 -0.04 15.47 4.16
C SER A 80 1.36 15.68 4.75
N GLY A 81 2.33 16.14 3.94
CA GLY A 81 3.73 16.23 4.32
C GLY A 81 4.44 14.87 4.43
N ILE A 82 3.77 13.75 4.13
CA ILE A 82 4.40 12.43 4.18
C ILE A 82 5.48 12.27 3.12
N LYS A 83 6.60 11.70 3.50
CA LYS A 83 7.66 11.34 2.57
C LYS A 83 7.35 9.98 1.92
N VAL A 84 6.98 9.98 0.65
CA VAL A 84 6.87 8.77 -0.16
C VAL A 84 8.22 8.51 -0.81
N LEU A 85 8.90 7.44 -0.41
CA LEU A 85 10.24 7.11 -0.89
C LEU A 85 10.19 6.55 -2.32
N LYS A 86 9.26 5.65 -2.57
CA LYS A 86 9.09 4.98 -3.87
C LYS A 86 7.75 4.24 -3.96
N THR A 87 7.29 4.02 -5.18
CA THR A 87 6.22 3.07 -5.49
C THR A 87 6.81 1.85 -6.18
N TYR A 88 6.60 0.67 -5.60
CA TYR A 88 6.88 -0.61 -6.25
C TYR A 88 5.58 -1.17 -6.84
N VAL A 89 5.64 -1.55 -8.11
CA VAL A 89 4.52 -2.07 -8.84
C VAL A 89 4.82 -3.45 -9.41
N CYS A 90 3.89 -4.38 -9.23
CA CYS A 90 3.86 -5.62 -9.98
C CYS A 90 2.88 -5.46 -11.14
N PRO A 91 3.34 -5.44 -12.41
CA PRO A 91 2.48 -5.25 -13.57
C PRO A 91 1.84 -6.54 -14.07
N HIS A 92 2.14 -7.68 -13.46
CA HIS A 92 1.78 -9.01 -13.94
C HIS A 92 0.39 -9.44 -13.47
N SER A 93 -0.27 -10.27 -14.28
CA SER A 93 -1.50 -10.97 -13.90
C SER A 93 -1.21 -12.13 -12.94
N PRO A 94 -2.23 -12.70 -12.28
CA PRO A 94 -2.06 -13.91 -11.45
C PRO A 94 -1.50 -15.09 -12.26
N GLU A 95 -1.90 -15.22 -13.53
CA GLU A 95 -1.53 -16.31 -14.43
C GLU A 95 -0.06 -16.27 -14.85
N ASP A 96 0.59 -15.10 -14.78
CA ASP A 96 2.02 -14.94 -15.11
C ASP A 96 2.96 -15.61 -14.10
N ASN A 97 2.44 -15.98 -12.94
CA ASN A 97 3.17 -16.69 -11.90
C ASN A 97 4.51 -16.04 -11.51
N CYS A 98 4.57 -14.70 -11.60
CA CYS A 98 5.78 -13.92 -11.36
C CYS A 98 6.20 -13.92 -9.89
N GLU A 99 7.44 -13.50 -9.60
CA GLU A 99 7.95 -13.42 -8.23
C GLU A 99 7.57 -12.11 -7.51
N CYS A 100 7.16 -11.05 -8.22
CA CYS A 100 6.90 -9.75 -7.59
C CYS A 100 5.49 -9.57 -7.04
N ARG A 101 4.49 -10.33 -7.54
CA ARG A 101 3.09 -10.15 -7.15
C ARG A 101 2.83 -10.58 -5.70
N LYS A 102 2.22 -9.70 -4.90
CA LYS A 102 1.67 -10.07 -3.59
C LYS A 102 0.70 -11.24 -3.75
N PRO A 103 0.77 -12.31 -2.93
CA PRO A 103 1.39 -12.40 -1.61
C PRO A 103 2.88 -12.73 -1.57
N LYS A 104 3.59 -12.81 -2.70
CA LYS A 104 5.04 -13.00 -2.68
C LYS A 104 5.74 -11.73 -2.16
N PRO A 105 6.82 -11.85 -1.37
CA PRO A 105 7.42 -10.73 -0.66
C PRO A 105 8.43 -9.91 -1.48
N ALA A 106 8.67 -10.25 -2.76
CA ALA A 106 9.83 -9.72 -3.49
C ALA A 106 9.87 -8.19 -3.60
N MET A 107 8.71 -7.50 -3.72
CA MET A 107 8.69 -6.03 -3.75
C MET A 107 9.12 -5.44 -2.40
N LEU A 108 8.67 -6.00 -1.27
CA LEU A 108 9.06 -5.56 0.07
C LEU A 108 10.55 -5.82 0.32
N LEU A 109 11.05 -7.01 -0.02
CA LEU A 109 12.46 -7.37 0.13
C LEU A 109 13.37 -6.49 -0.72
N LYS A 110 12.97 -6.18 -1.96
CA LYS A 110 13.71 -5.25 -2.83
C LYS A 110 13.75 -3.84 -2.23
N ALA A 111 12.63 -3.36 -1.74
CA ALA A 111 12.54 -2.05 -1.09
C ALA A 111 13.38 -2.01 0.20
N ALA A 112 13.33 -3.07 1.01
CA ALA A 112 14.12 -3.17 2.23
C ALA A 112 15.62 -3.10 1.95
N LYS A 113 16.09 -3.77 0.90
CA LYS A 113 17.48 -3.70 0.46
C LYS A 113 17.85 -2.31 -0.06
N GLU A 114 16.99 -1.67 -0.86
CA GLU A 114 17.27 -0.37 -1.47
C GLU A 114 17.33 0.77 -0.45
N PHE A 115 16.46 0.73 0.58
CA PHE A 115 16.34 1.79 1.58
C PHE A 115 16.88 1.40 2.97
N ASN A 116 17.54 0.25 3.08
CA ASN A 116 18.08 -0.29 4.35
C ASN A 116 17.01 -0.34 5.46
N VAL A 117 15.86 -0.97 5.16
CA VAL A 117 14.71 -1.06 6.06
C VAL A 117 14.85 -2.28 6.96
N GLU A 118 14.69 -2.07 8.27
CA GLU A 118 14.56 -3.15 9.26
C GLU A 118 13.15 -3.75 9.20
N LEU A 119 12.96 -4.84 8.48
CA LEU A 119 11.65 -5.45 8.23
C LEU A 119 10.90 -5.81 9.51
N LEU A 120 11.58 -6.39 10.51
CA LEU A 120 10.97 -6.78 11.80
C LEU A 120 10.39 -5.59 12.58
N ARG A 121 10.86 -4.38 12.30
CA ARG A 121 10.39 -3.12 12.90
C ARG A 121 9.45 -2.35 11.97
N SER A 122 9.14 -2.89 10.81
CA SER A 122 8.29 -2.25 9.79
C SER A 122 6.91 -2.90 9.76
N TYR A 123 5.97 -2.23 9.11
CA TYR A 123 4.62 -2.73 8.90
C TYR A 123 4.31 -2.79 7.41
N MET A 124 3.56 -3.82 7.01
CA MET A 124 2.81 -3.84 5.76
C MET A 124 1.33 -3.59 6.08
N VAL A 125 0.76 -2.58 5.45
CA VAL A 125 -0.65 -2.17 5.63
C VAL A 125 -1.38 -2.35 4.32
N GLY A 126 -2.52 -2.98 4.33
CA GLY A 126 -3.35 -3.18 3.14
C GLY A 126 -4.75 -3.68 3.50
N ASP A 127 -5.63 -3.76 2.51
CA ASP A 127 -7.04 -4.15 2.66
C ASP A 127 -7.31 -5.60 2.23
N ARG A 128 -6.30 -6.30 1.70
CA ARG A 128 -6.43 -7.66 1.15
C ARG A 128 -5.55 -8.66 1.87
N GLU A 129 -5.99 -9.92 1.85
CA GLU A 129 -5.18 -11.05 2.35
C GLU A 129 -3.78 -11.10 1.71
N SER A 130 -3.68 -10.79 0.41
CA SER A 130 -2.39 -10.77 -0.29
C SER A 130 -1.39 -9.77 0.27
N ASP A 131 -1.85 -8.66 0.86
CA ASP A 131 -1.00 -7.67 1.51
C ASP A 131 -0.44 -8.21 2.82
N ILE A 132 -1.33 -8.80 3.61
CA ILE A 132 -0.98 -9.38 4.91
C ILE A 132 0.02 -10.52 4.72
N LEU A 133 -0.27 -11.45 3.80
CA LEU A 133 0.65 -12.55 3.51
C LEU A 133 1.99 -12.08 2.93
N ALA A 134 1.99 -11.03 2.09
CA ALA A 134 3.25 -10.46 1.60
C ALA A 134 4.09 -9.87 2.73
N GLY A 135 3.45 -9.18 3.69
CA GLY A 135 4.11 -8.66 4.88
C GLY A 135 4.69 -9.77 5.77
N ILE A 136 3.90 -10.81 6.07
CA ILE A 136 4.34 -11.98 6.84
C ILE A 136 5.53 -12.66 6.16
N ASN A 137 5.42 -12.92 4.84
CA ASN A 137 6.48 -13.56 4.06
C ASN A 137 7.76 -12.71 3.97
N ALA A 138 7.65 -11.39 4.08
CA ALA A 138 8.79 -10.48 4.16
C ALA A 138 9.37 -10.36 5.58
N GLY A 139 8.65 -10.78 6.61
CA GLY A 139 9.05 -10.65 8.02
C GLY A 139 8.66 -9.30 8.66
N THR A 140 7.65 -8.60 8.12
CA THR A 140 7.10 -7.38 8.75
C THR A 140 5.96 -7.71 9.70
N LYS A 141 5.63 -6.78 10.61
CA LYS A 141 4.30 -6.73 11.22
C LYS A 141 3.26 -6.39 10.14
N THR A 142 1.99 -6.71 10.37
CA THR A 142 0.94 -6.50 9.35
C THR A 142 -0.30 -5.85 9.95
N VAL A 143 -0.92 -4.94 9.19
CA VAL A 143 -2.18 -4.31 9.57
C VAL A 143 -3.18 -4.43 8.43
N LEU A 144 -4.29 -5.11 8.69
CA LEU A 144 -5.42 -5.19 7.78
C LEU A 144 -6.34 -3.98 8.00
N VAL A 145 -6.65 -3.22 6.95
CA VAL A 145 -7.64 -2.15 7.00
C VAL A 145 -8.95 -2.61 6.37
N GLN A 146 -10.07 -2.33 7.03
CA GLN A 146 -11.42 -2.76 6.62
C GLN A 146 -12.07 -1.73 5.68
N THR A 147 -11.36 -1.32 4.63
CA THR A 147 -11.80 -0.35 3.64
C THR A 147 -12.47 -0.97 2.43
N ALA A 148 -12.28 -2.27 2.21
CA ALA A 148 -12.92 -2.99 1.11
C ALA A 148 -14.45 -3.02 1.27
N ASN A 149 -15.17 -3.06 0.14
CA ASN A 149 -16.65 -3.17 0.11
C ASN A 149 -17.19 -4.44 0.79
N LYS A 150 -16.34 -5.45 0.98
CA LYS A 150 -16.65 -6.66 1.74
C LYS A 150 -15.60 -6.85 2.83
N PRO A 151 -16.00 -7.00 4.09
CA PRO A 151 -15.07 -7.26 5.17
C PRO A 151 -14.23 -8.51 4.88
N VAL A 152 -12.92 -8.37 4.99
CA VAL A 152 -11.98 -9.48 4.87
C VAL A 152 -11.48 -9.84 6.26
N THR A 153 -11.39 -11.13 6.55
CA THR A 153 -10.80 -11.62 7.80
C THR A 153 -9.52 -12.38 7.49
N VAL A 154 -8.41 -11.88 8.01
CA VAL A 154 -7.10 -12.54 7.91
C VAL A 154 -6.60 -12.73 9.35
N LYS A 155 -6.69 -13.95 9.85
CA LYS A 155 -6.37 -14.28 11.27
C LYS A 155 -4.90 -14.00 11.61
N GLU A 156 -4.03 -14.08 10.64
CA GLU A 156 -2.59 -13.90 10.76
C GLU A 156 -2.17 -12.42 10.82
N ALA A 157 -3.09 -11.48 10.56
CA ALA A 157 -2.79 -10.05 10.68
C ALA A 157 -2.41 -9.69 12.12
N THR A 158 -1.33 -8.93 12.30
CA THR A 158 -0.90 -8.47 13.62
C THR A 158 -1.98 -7.59 14.26
N TYR A 159 -2.67 -6.80 13.45
CA TYR A 159 -3.77 -5.94 13.87
C TYR A 159 -4.77 -5.75 12.72
N THR A 160 -6.05 -5.56 13.05
CA THR A 160 -7.10 -5.19 12.10
C THR A 160 -7.72 -3.87 12.54
N ALA A 161 -7.73 -2.89 11.64
CA ALA A 161 -8.27 -1.55 11.87
C ALA A 161 -9.49 -1.28 10.96
N PRO A 162 -10.46 -0.48 11.41
CA PRO A 162 -11.63 -0.15 10.60
C PRO A 162 -11.28 0.79 9.43
N ASN A 163 -10.21 1.56 9.52
CA ASN A 163 -9.76 2.54 8.53
C ASN A 163 -8.25 2.80 8.64
N LEU A 164 -7.70 3.59 7.71
CA LEU A 164 -6.27 3.88 7.68
C LEU A 164 -5.82 4.73 8.89
N LEU A 165 -6.64 5.68 9.34
CA LEU A 165 -6.29 6.55 10.46
C LEU A 165 -6.11 5.77 11.77
N ASP A 166 -7.01 4.83 12.06
CA ASP A 166 -6.90 3.97 13.23
C ASP A 166 -5.69 3.03 13.12
N ALA A 167 -5.42 2.52 11.91
CA ALA A 167 -4.24 1.70 11.64
C ALA A 167 -2.94 2.46 11.98
N VAL A 168 -2.77 3.68 11.49
CA VAL A 168 -1.53 4.45 11.70
C VAL A 168 -1.35 4.89 13.16
N LYS A 169 -2.45 5.23 13.85
CA LYS A 169 -2.41 5.53 15.29
C LYS A 169 -1.95 4.32 16.10
N HIS A 170 -2.50 3.13 15.78
CA HIS A 170 -2.06 1.89 16.43
C HIS A 170 -0.57 1.64 16.20
N MET A 171 -0.11 1.72 14.95
CA MET A 171 1.29 1.48 14.59
C MET A 171 2.24 2.47 15.29
N ALA A 172 1.93 3.76 15.31
CA ALA A 172 2.78 4.77 15.92
C ALA A 172 2.97 4.54 17.44
N ASN A 173 1.91 4.08 18.11
CA ASN A 173 1.92 3.77 19.54
C ASN A 173 2.69 2.47 19.87
N HIS A 174 2.83 1.55 18.91
CA HIS A 174 3.46 0.23 19.10
C HIS A 174 4.74 0.05 18.27
N TYR A 175 5.29 1.15 17.74
CA TYR A 175 6.54 1.15 16.99
C TYR A 175 7.72 1.21 17.95
N ASN A 176 8.21 0.03 18.37
CA ASN A 176 9.39 -0.13 19.21
C ASN A 176 10.52 -0.84 18.46
#